data_100e10a2cb09b66d58d99ea9c09040b8
#
_entry.id   100e10a2cb09b66d58d99ea9c09040b8
#
_cell.length_a   1.000
_cell.length_b   1.000
_cell.length_c   1.000
_cell.angle_alpha   90.00
_cell.angle_beta   90.00
_cell.angle_gamma   90.00
#
_symmetry.space_group_name_H-M   'P 1'
#
loop_
_entity.id
_entity.type
_entity.pdbx_description
1 polymer ?
#
loop_
_entity_poly.entity_id
_entity_poly.type
_entity_poly.pdbx_seq_one_letter_code
_entity_poly.pdbx_strand_id
1 'polypeptide(L)'
;NTSLAFINEDRLSFKVNGNDQFVDLISYGRNAVFHHQPGNWFNYNNPPENVLECEEVWNSDLPHVIYGPIRVAPGCSLTIEAGAEVYVHSGSGIWVQGGSININGTIDEKVVFQGDRLSSSYLDYPGQWGLEFPIEFQYQGENIYYTVSRGGIWLDRSTNSSINHAIIKNANVGIWVDSLGQGAEYALKLSNTKIYNMSS
;
A
#
# COMPACT_ATOMS: atom_id res chain seq x y z
N ASN A 1 -17.61 -2.31 -17.60
CA ASN A 1 -16.24 -2.77 -17.69
C ASN A 1 -16.02 -3.89 -16.70
N THR A 2 -16.02 -5.08 -17.19
CA THR A 2 -15.91 -6.29 -16.39
C THR A 2 -14.44 -6.50 -16.02
N SER A 3 -14.09 -6.26 -14.75
CA SER A 3 -12.91 -6.89 -14.18
C SER A 3 -13.11 -8.39 -14.36
N LEU A 4 -12.45 -8.98 -15.35
CA LEU A 4 -12.52 -10.42 -15.58
C LEU A 4 -11.83 -11.09 -14.38
N ALA A 5 -12.63 -11.42 -13.37
CA ALA A 5 -12.21 -12.40 -12.40
C ALA A 5 -12.08 -13.72 -13.13
N PHE A 6 -10.93 -14.35 -13.06
CA PHE A 6 -10.73 -15.70 -13.59
C PHE A 6 -10.51 -16.65 -12.42
N ILE A 7 -11.03 -17.85 -12.58
CA ILE A 7 -10.85 -18.94 -11.64
C ILE A 7 -9.83 -19.88 -12.25
N ASN A 8 -8.73 -20.12 -11.55
CA ASN A 8 -7.80 -21.19 -11.86
C ASN A 8 -8.14 -22.37 -10.96
N GLU A 9 -8.40 -23.50 -11.57
CA GLU A 9 -8.67 -24.74 -10.86
C GLU A 9 -7.58 -25.75 -11.22
N ASP A 10 -7.04 -26.40 -10.19
CA ASP A 10 -6.10 -27.51 -10.33
C ASP A 10 -6.46 -28.59 -9.31
N ARG A 11 -6.02 -29.82 -9.54
CA ARG A 11 -6.30 -30.94 -8.67
C ARG A 11 -5.04 -31.72 -8.33
N LEU A 12 -4.75 -31.77 -7.03
CA LEU A 12 -3.75 -32.69 -6.50
C LEU A 12 -4.40 -34.05 -6.26
N SER A 13 -3.84 -35.10 -6.84
CA SER A 13 -4.21 -36.48 -6.54
C SER A 13 -3.09 -37.19 -5.77
N PHE A 14 -3.44 -37.92 -4.73
CA PHE A 14 -2.48 -38.70 -3.97
C PHE A 14 -3.13 -40.00 -3.50
N LYS A 15 -2.30 -41.05 -3.32
CA LYS A 15 -2.75 -42.36 -2.91
C LYS A 15 -2.34 -42.63 -1.48
N VAL A 16 -3.32 -42.90 -0.61
CA VAL A 16 -3.11 -43.22 0.80
C VAL A 16 -3.75 -44.58 1.11
N ASN A 17 -2.94 -45.53 1.56
CA ASN A 17 -3.41 -46.89 1.88
C ASN A 17 -4.20 -47.57 0.74
N GLY A 18 -3.79 -47.33 -0.49
CA GLY A 18 -4.44 -47.91 -1.69
C GLY A 18 -5.67 -47.13 -2.16
N ASN A 19 -6.14 -46.11 -1.46
CA ASN A 19 -7.26 -45.26 -1.85
C ASN A 19 -6.77 -43.98 -2.47
N ASP A 20 -7.40 -43.56 -3.58
CA ASP A 20 -7.12 -42.28 -4.23
C ASP A 20 -7.86 -41.18 -3.47
N GLN A 21 -7.13 -40.11 -3.15
CA GLN A 21 -7.67 -38.89 -2.54
C GLN A 21 -7.33 -37.68 -3.42
N PHE A 22 -8.18 -36.68 -3.36
CA PHE A 22 -8.06 -35.48 -4.19
C PHE A 22 -8.18 -34.24 -3.33
N VAL A 23 -7.41 -33.22 -3.65
CA VAL A 23 -7.56 -31.86 -3.15
C VAL A 23 -7.70 -30.93 -4.35
N ASP A 24 -8.83 -30.28 -4.45
CA ASP A 24 -9.08 -29.27 -5.47
C ASP A 24 -8.45 -27.96 -4.99
N LEU A 25 -7.57 -27.40 -5.83
CA LEU A 25 -6.94 -26.11 -5.63
C LEU A 25 -7.69 -25.08 -6.46
N ILE A 26 -8.30 -24.12 -5.81
CA ILE A 26 -9.04 -23.06 -6.48
C ILE A 26 -8.37 -21.72 -6.16
N SER A 27 -7.96 -20.97 -7.18
CA SER A 27 -7.48 -19.62 -7.03
C SER A 27 -8.29 -18.65 -7.87
N TYR A 28 -8.54 -17.48 -7.30
CA TYR A 28 -9.24 -16.39 -7.97
C TYR A 28 -8.21 -15.36 -8.39
N GLY A 29 -8.19 -15.02 -9.67
CA GLY A 29 -7.39 -13.94 -10.21
C GLY A 29 -8.26 -12.74 -10.59
N ARG A 30 -7.72 -11.54 -10.41
CA ARG A 30 -8.32 -10.28 -10.84
C ARG A 30 -7.26 -9.42 -11.50
N ASN A 31 -7.58 -8.80 -12.62
CA ASN A 31 -6.68 -7.83 -13.22
C ASN A 31 -6.47 -6.65 -12.28
N ALA A 32 -5.26 -6.13 -12.25
CA ALA A 32 -4.86 -5.00 -11.41
C ALA A 32 -3.77 -4.17 -12.08
N VAL A 33 -3.63 -2.93 -11.67
CA VAL A 33 -2.48 -2.09 -11.97
C VAL A 33 -1.45 -2.32 -10.86
N PHE A 34 -0.28 -2.85 -11.23
CA PHE A 34 0.78 -3.14 -10.27
C PHE A 34 1.79 -2.01 -10.23
N HIS A 35 1.92 -1.41 -9.07
CA HIS A 35 2.96 -0.44 -8.72
C HIS A 35 4.06 -1.19 -7.99
N HIS A 36 5.02 -1.68 -8.73
CA HIS A 36 6.13 -2.44 -8.17
C HIS A 36 7.45 -1.82 -8.58
N GLN A 37 8.43 -2.01 -7.73
CA GLN A 37 9.77 -1.60 -7.99
C GLN A 37 10.53 -2.68 -8.76
N PRO A 38 11.22 -2.34 -9.85
CA PRO A 38 12.13 -3.26 -10.49
C PRO A 38 13.37 -3.48 -9.63
N GLY A 39 13.69 -4.73 -9.29
CA GLY A 39 14.93 -5.13 -8.63
C GLY A 39 14.82 -5.46 -7.13
N ASN A 40 15.96 -5.60 -6.51
CA ASN A 40 16.08 -6.01 -5.11
C ASN A 40 15.87 -4.80 -4.18
N TRP A 41 14.71 -4.67 -3.60
CA TRP A 41 14.32 -3.54 -2.73
C TRP A 41 14.98 -3.52 -1.34
N PHE A 42 15.89 -4.44 -1.07
CA PHE A 42 16.70 -4.48 0.14
C PHE A 42 18.13 -3.93 -0.04
N ASN A 43 18.32 -2.93 -0.87
CA ASN A 43 19.62 -2.28 -0.95
C ASN A 43 19.67 -1.08 0.01
N TYR A 44 20.30 -1.26 1.15
CA TYR A 44 20.45 -0.25 2.21
C TYR A 44 21.13 1.05 1.74
N ASN A 45 22.01 0.96 0.75
CA ASN A 45 22.82 2.10 0.28
C ASN A 45 22.15 2.85 -0.88
N ASN A 46 21.15 2.27 -1.49
CA ASN A 46 20.39 2.88 -2.57
C ASN A 46 19.00 2.29 -2.54
N PRO A 47 18.10 2.82 -1.66
CA PRO A 47 16.72 2.36 -1.63
C PRO A 47 16.17 2.56 -3.03
N PRO A 48 15.64 1.51 -3.61
CA PRO A 48 15.05 1.55 -4.92
C PRO A 48 13.93 2.58 -4.90
N GLU A 49 13.96 3.50 -5.84
CA GLU A 49 12.96 4.55 -5.93
C GLU A 49 11.92 4.17 -6.98
N ASN A 50 10.77 3.69 -6.53
CA ASN A 50 9.57 3.70 -7.36
C ASN A 50 8.95 5.08 -7.29
N VAL A 51 9.49 6.02 -8.05
CA VAL A 51 9.00 7.39 -8.14
C VAL A 51 7.85 7.42 -9.13
N LEU A 52 6.70 7.88 -8.69
CA LEU A 52 5.56 8.11 -9.57
C LEU A 52 5.84 9.25 -10.53
N GLU A 53 5.20 9.23 -11.68
CA GLU A 53 5.16 10.38 -12.58
C GLU A 53 4.51 11.58 -11.88
N CYS A 54 4.91 12.80 -12.29
CA CYS A 54 4.23 13.97 -11.77
C CYS A 54 2.77 14.02 -12.27
N GLU A 55 1.86 14.42 -11.38
CA GLU A 55 0.43 14.49 -11.66
C GLU A 55 -0.20 13.12 -11.97
N GLU A 56 0.34 12.06 -11.36
CA GLU A 56 -0.19 10.70 -11.46
C GLU A 56 -1.65 10.63 -11.00
N VAL A 57 -2.47 9.88 -11.74
CA VAL A 57 -3.90 9.69 -11.42
C VAL A 57 -4.23 8.19 -11.36
N TRP A 58 -4.80 7.77 -10.24
CA TRP A 58 -5.32 6.42 -10.05
C TRP A 58 -6.85 6.45 -10.07
N ASN A 59 -7.43 5.81 -11.06
CA ASN A 59 -8.88 5.69 -11.23
C ASN A 59 -9.44 4.39 -10.63
N SER A 60 -10.73 4.17 -10.76
CA SER A 60 -11.44 2.99 -10.25
C SER A 60 -11.64 1.86 -11.26
N ASP A 61 -11.07 1.95 -12.47
CA ASP A 61 -11.26 0.94 -13.51
C ASP A 61 -10.70 -0.43 -13.11
N LEU A 62 -9.52 -0.42 -12.50
CA LEU A 62 -8.85 -1.60 -11.96
C LEU A 62 -8.31 -1.30 -10.55
N PRO A 63 -8.24 -2.29 -9.68
CA PRO A 63 -7.57 -2.13 -8.41
C PRO A 63 -6.07 -1.84 -8.60
N HIS A 64 -5.52 -1.01 -7.73
CA HIS A 64 -4.10 -0.71 -7.67
C HIS A 64 -3.44 -1.59 -6.60
N VAL A 65 -2.33 -2.22 -6.92
CA VAL A 65 -1.59 -3.09 -6.00
C VAL A 65 -0.18 -2.55 -5.82
N ILE A 66 0.19 -2.27 -4.57
CA ILE A 66 1.48 -1.67 -4.21
C ILE A 66 2.42 -2.74 -3.66
N TYR A 67 3.56 -2.91 -4.32
CA TYR A 67 4.69 -3.72 -3.86
C TYR A 67 5.93 -2.84 -3.69
N GLY A 68 6.34 -2.65 -2.45
CA GLY A 68 7.45 -1.78 -2.06
C GLY A 68 7.03 -0.32 -1.81
N PRO A 69 7.97 0.52 -1.38
CA PRO A 69 7.74 1.94 -1.21
C PRO A 69 7.49 2.63 -2.55
N ILE A 70 6.42 3.42 -2.62
CA ILE A 70 6.14 4.32 -3.75
C ILE A 70 6.39 5.74 -3.29
N ARG A 71 7.09 6.54 -4.10
CA ARG A 71 7.41 7.92 -3.76
C ARG A 71 6.72 8.92 -4.68
N VAL A 72 6.03 9.88 -4.09
CA VAL A 72 5.61 11.12 -4.75
C VAL A 72 6.72 12.15 -4.54
N ALA A 73 7.37 12.57 -5.62
CA ALA A 73 8.52 13.46 -5.57
C ALA A 73 8.14 14.91 -5.19
N PRO A 74 9.12 15.74 -4.77
CA PRO A 74 8.85 17.14 -4.47
C PRO A 74 8.22 17.89 -5.65
N GLY A 75 7.15 18.64 -5.36
CA GLY A 75 6.41 19.41 -6.35
C GLY A 75 5.47 18.60 -7.25
N CYS A 76 5.46 17.27 -7.11
CA CYS A 76 4.55 16.37 -7.82
C CYS A 76 3.30 16.03 -6.99
N SER A 77 2.30 15.46 -7.64
CA SER A 77 1.05 15.04 -6.99
C SER A 77 0.63 13.64 -7.42
N LEU A 78 0.00 12.93 -6.46
CA LEU A 78 -0.79 11.73 -6.72
C LEU A 78 -2.26 12.05 -6.45
N THR A 79 -3.12 11.83 -7.43
CA THR A 79 -4.57 11.92 -7.26
C THR A 79 -5.18 10.53 -7.32
N ILE A 80 -6.03 10.19 -6.34
CA ILE A 80 -6.75 8.92 -6.29
C ILE A 80 -8.24 9.24 -6.35
N GLU A 81 -8.89 8.76 -7.40
CA GLU A 81 -10.28 9.06 -7.69
C GLU A 81 -11.27 8.21 -6.89
N ALA A 82 -12.52 8.64 -6.86
CA ALA A 82 -13.60 7.95 -6.17
C ALA A 82 -13.74 6.49 -6.63
N GLY A 83 -13.99 5.60 -5.67
CA GLY A 83 -14.16 4.18 -5.93
C GLY A 83 -12.88 3.38 -6.16
N ALA A 84 -11.72 4.02 -6.18
CA ALA A 84 -10.46 3.32 -6.34
C ALA A 84 -10.17 2.37 -5.16
N GLU A 85 -9.74 1.16 -5.46
CA GLU A 85 -9.31 0.15 -4.49
C GLU A 85 -7.79 0.03 -4.53
N VAL A 86 -7.14 0.20 -3.38
CA VAL A 86 -5.69 0.13 -3.24
C VAL A 86 -5.32 -0.99 -2.27
N TYR A 87 -4.67 -2.01 -2.79
CA TYR A 87 -4.17 -3.15 -2.04
C TYR A 87 -2.66 -2.99 -1.80
N VAL A 88 -2.24 -3.11 -0.57
CA VAL A 88 -0.86 -2.82 -0.20
C VAL A 88 -0.20 -4.05 0.41
N HIS A 89 0.93 -4.44 -0.14
CA HIS A 89 1.73 -5.56 0.36
C HIS A 89 2.45 -5.20 1.67
N SER A 90 2.86 -6.19 2.43
CA SER A 90 3.64 -6.00 3.66
C SER A 90 4.94 -5.21 3.39
N GLY A 91 5.29 -4.29 4.27
CA GLY A 91 6.47 -3.42 4.12
C GLY A 91 6.32 -2.30 3.06
N SER A 92 5.14 -2.18 2.45
CA SER A 92 4.84 -1.29 1.34
C SER A 92 3.98 -0.10 1.78
N GLY A 93 3.93 0.94 0.95
CA GLY A 93 3.11 2.12 1.20
C GLY A 93 3.50 3.30 0.32
N ILE A 94 2.96 4.47 0.62
CA ILE A 94 3.15 5.69 -0.15
C ILE A 94 3.94 6.71 0.68
N TRP A 95 5.08 7.13 0.16
CA TRP A 95 5.90 8.20 0.71
C TRP A 95 5.72 9.48 -0.10
N VAL A 96 5.05 10.47 0.47
CA VAL A 96 4.86 11.79 -0.12
C VAL A 96 5.98 12.70 0.37
N GLN A 97 7.01 12.87 -0.45
CA GLN A 97 8.20 13.64 -0.10
C GLN A 97 8.16 15.04 -0.73
N GLY A 98 7.66 16.02 -0.01
CA GLY A 98 7.61 17.41 -0.50
C GLY A 98 6.63 17.62 -1.68
N GLY A 99 5.78 16.65 -1.94
CA GLY A 99 4.69 16.70 -2.90
C GLY A 99 3.33 16.69 -2.22
N SER A 100 2.30 16.25 -2.93
CA SER A 100 0.93 16.13 -2.39
C SER A 100 0.27 14.80 -2.78
N ILE A 101 -0.68 14.36 -1.94
CA ILE A 101 -1.61 13.29 -2.26
C ILE A 101 -3.04 13.81 -2.10
N ASN A 102 -3.88 13.57 -3.11
CA ASN A 102 -5.28 13.98 -3.13
C ASN A 102 -6.17 12.76 -3.32
N ILE A 103 -6.81 12.33 -2.24
CA ILE A 103 -7.74 11.19 -2.24
C ILE A 103 -9.16 11.75 -2.27
N ASN A 104 -9.84 11.55 -3.41
CA ASN A 104 -11.10 12.21 -3.75
C ASN A 104 -12.28 11.22 -3.80
N GLY A 105 -12.50 10.48 -2.71
CA GLY A 105 -13.69 9.65 -2.60
C GLY A 105 -14.99 10.45 -2.46
N THR A 106 -16.11 9.77 -2.61
CA THR A 106 -17.46 10.30 -2.36
C THR A 106 -18.16 9.49 -1.28
N ILE A 107 -19.36 9.93 -0.87
CA ILE A 107 -20.15 9.20 0.11
C ILE A 107 -20.54 7.79 -0.39
N ASP A 108 -20.78 7.67 -1.69
CA ASP A 108 -21.20 6.43 -2.34
C ASP A 108 -20.02 5.61 -2.85
N GLU A 109 -18.93 6.26 -3.29
CA GLU A 109 -17.75 5.67 -3.88
C GLU A 109 -16.50 6.07 -3.09
N LYS A 110 -16.27 5.37 -1.98
CA LYS A 110 -15.10 5.62 -1.14
C LYS A 110 -13.84 5.04 -1.75
N VAL A 111 -12.73 5.71 -1.53
CA VAL A 111 -11.41 5.12 -1.80
C VAL A 111 -11.04 4.17 -0.66
N VAL A 112 -10.61 2.96 -0.99
CA VAL A 112 -10.29 1.93 0.02
C VAL A 112 -8.82 1.54 -0.05
N PHE A 113 -8.13 1.68 1.08
CA PHE A 113 -6.77 1.15 1.29
C PHE A 113 -6.83 -0.03 2.27
N GLN A 114 -6.25 -1.16 1.87
CA GLN A 114 -6.18 -2.36 2.71
C GLN A 114 -4.99 -3.25 2.33
N GLY A 115 -4.69 -4.23 3.18
CA GLY A 115 -3.70 -5.26 2.84
C GLY A 115 -4.13 -6.11 1.66
N ASP A 116 -3.15 -6.69 0.95
CA ASP A 116 -3.36 -7.55 -0.22
C ASP A 116 -3.78 -9.00 0.13
N ARG A 117 -3.84 -9.34 1.42
CA ARG A 117 -4.32 -10.64 1.89
C ARG A 117 -5.83 -10.65 2.02
N LEU A 118 -6.51 -11.19 1.00
CA LEU A 118 -7.98 -11.13 0.87
C LEU A 118 -8.72 -12.33 1.48
N SER A 119 -8.05 -13.33 2.03
CA SER A 119 -8.71 -14.45 2.69
C SER A 119 -9.44 -13.99 3.96
N SER A 120 -10.55 -14.63 4.30
CA SER A 120 -11.42 -14.24 5.41
C SER A 120 -10.69 -14.10 6.75
N SER A 121 -9.65 -14.88 6.98
CA SER A 121 -8.82 -14.81 8.20
C SER A 121 -8.00 -13.53 8.34
N TYR A 122 -7.78 -12.79 7.25
CA TYR A 122 -6.95 -11.59 7.22
C TYR A 122 -7.74 -10.30 6.96
N LEU A 123 -9.03 -10.39 6.61
CA LEU A 123 -9.83 -9.20 6.25
C LEU A 123 -9.83 -8.09 7.31
N ASP A 124 -9.73 -8.48 8.58
CA ASP A 124 -9.71 -7.54 9.71
C ASP A 124 -8.47 -7.69 10.60
N TYR A 125 -7.41 -8.31 10.07
CA TYR A 125 -6.16 -8.45 10.81
C TYR A 125 -5.35 -7.15 10.72
N PRO A 126 -4.91 -6.54 11.86
CA PRO A 126 -4.15 -5.31 11.86
C PRO A 126 -2.69 -5.52 11.43
N GLY A 127 -2.01 -4.45 11.02
CA GLY A 127 -0.56 -4.47 10.77
C GLY A 127 -0.12 -5.23 9.52
N GLN A 128 -1.00 -5.34 8.51
CA GLN A 128 -0.66 -6.07 7.29
C GLN A 128 0.27 -5.31 6.37
N TRP A 129 0.30 -3.98 6.44
CA TRP A 129 1.05 -3.12 5.53
C TRP A 129 1.50 -1.83 6.21
N GLY A 130 2.39 -1.14 5.57
CA GLY A 130 2.99 0.12 6.00
C GLY A 130 4.46 0.13 5.62
N LEU A 131 4.98 1.31 5.35
CA LEU A 131 6.37 1.54 4.95
C LEU A 131 7.33 1.06 6.04
N GLU A 132 8.26 0.24 5.63
CA GLU A 132 9.34 -0.26 6.47
C GLU A 132 10.67 0.06 5.81
N PHE A 133 11.50 0.79 6.54
CA PHE A 133 12.85 1.15 6.08
C PHE A 133 13.87 0.43 6.94
N PRO A 134 14.67 -0.46 6.35
CA PRO A 134 15.80 -1.03 7.05
C PRO A 134 16.86 0.05 7.28
N ILE A 135 17.36 0.15 8.49
CA ILE A 135 18.44 1.05 8.86
C ILE A 135 19.63 0.22 9.34
N GLU A 136 20.80 0.53 8.81
CA GLU A 136 22.07 -0.01 9.26
C GLU A 136 22.87 1.10 9.95
N PHE A 137 23.39 0.84 11.13
CA PHE A 137 24.37 1.71 11.77
C PHE A 137 25.47 0.90 12.47
N GLN A 138 26.65 1.48 12.60
CA GLN A 138 27.76 0.87 13.31
C GLN A 138 27.73 1.26 14.79
N TYR A 139 27.78 0.27 15.66
CA TYR A 139 27.96 0.45 17.09
C TYR A 139 29.04 -0.48 17.60
N GLN A 140 30.07 0.08 18.24
CA GLN A 140 31.23 -0.65 18.78
C GLN A 140 31.94 -1.58 17.77
N GLY A 141 31.89 -1.22 16.46
CA GLY A 141 32.50 -2.01 15.39
C GLY A 141 31.64 -3.12 14.80
N GLU A 142 30.41 -3.28 15.30
CA GLU A 142 29.42 -4.22 14.77
C GLU A 142 28.35 -3.45 13.97
N ASN A 143 27.90 -4.05 12.85
CA ASN A 143 26.76 -3.53 12.09
C ASN A 143 25.47 -3.98 12.76
N ILE A 144 24.67 -3.00 13.18
CA ILE A 144 23.34 -3.21 13.75
C ILE A 144 22.30 -2.87 12.69
N TYR A 145 21.34 -3.78 12.50
CA TYR A 145 20.24 -3.65 11.57
C TYR A 145 18.93 -3.54 12.34
N TYR A 146 18.12 -2.57 12.02
CA TYR A 146 16.74 -2.47 12.52
C TYR A 146 15.81 -1.87 11.47
N THR A 147 14.54 -2.15 11.60
CA THR A 147 13.51 -1.65 10.70
C THR A 147 12.76 -0.50 11.36
N VAL A 148 12.62 0.61 10.64
CA VAL A 148 11.81 1.76 11.08
C VAL A 148 10.53 1.78 10.26
N SER A 149 9.39 1.70 10.94
CA SER A 149 8.09 1.92 10.32
C SER A 149 7.79 3.42 10.20
N ARG A 150 7.19 3.83 9.08
CA ARG A 150 6.73 5.20 8.80
C ARG A 150 5.25 5.27 8.47
N GLY A 151 4.52 4.20 8.73
CA GLY A 151 3.11 4.12 8.42
C GLY A 151 2.80 3.81 6.96
N GLY A 152 1.54 3.71 6.63
CA GLY A 152 1.08 3.32 5.30
C GLY A 152 1.17 4.46 4.28
N ILE A 153 0.72 5.66 4.68
CA ILE A 153 0.86 6.90 3.92
C ILE A 153 1.71 7.84 4.76
N TRP A 154 2.95 8.07 4.32
CA TRP A 154 3.88 8.95 5.02
C TRP A 154 3.98 10.30 4.31
N LEU A 155 3.60 11.36 5.02
CA LEU A 155 3.65 12.74 4.57
C LEU A 155 4.89 13.43 5.13
N ASP A 156 5.98 13.40 4.38
CA ASP A 156 7.25 14.05 4.68
C ASP A 156 7.32 15.38 3.92
N ARG A 157 7.25 16.49 4.62
CA ARG A 157 7.22 17.85 4.04
C ARG A 157 6.12 18.00 2.98
N SER A 158 4.98 17.39 3.23
CA SER A 158 3.83 17.39 2.33
C SER A 158 3.26 18.80 2.12
N THR A 159 2.76 19.04 0.91
CA THR A 159 2.20 20.32 0.50
C THR A 159 0.74 20.18 0.14
N ASN A 160 -0.16 20.69 1.01
CA ASN A 160 -1.60 20.77 0.74
C ASN A 160 -2.25 19.44 0.34
N SER A 161 -1.86 18.34 0.99
CA SER A 161 -2.49 17.04 0.78
C SER A 161 -3.91 16.99 1.33
N SER A 162 -4.80 16.25 0.66
CA SER A 162 -6.19 16.11 1.08
C SER A 162 -6.69 14.68 0.97
N ILE A 163 -7.44 14.23 1.97
CA ILE A 163 -8.08 12.92 1.99
C ILE A 163 -9.55 13.10 2.37
N ASN A 164 -10.43 12.73 1.47
CA ASN A 164 -11.87 12.83 1.66
C ASN A 164 -12.57 11.53 1.26
N HIS A 165 -13.52 11.07 2.08
CA HIS A 165 -14.31 9.85 1.88
C HIS A 165 -13.43 8.63 1.57
N ALA A 166 -12.46 8.34 2.45
CA ALA A 166 -11.61 7.16 2.35
C ALA A 166 -11.85 6.16 3.50
N ILE A 167 -11.48 4.92 3.27
CA ILE A 167 -11.34 3.86 4.25
C ILE A 167 -9.89 3.40 4.21
N ILE A 168 -9.17 3.55 5.31
CA ILE A 168 -7.78 3.09 5.46
C ILE A 168 -7.77 2.08 6.58
N LYS A 169 -7.49 0.81 6.27
CA LYS A 169 -7.56 -0.26 7.27
C LYS A 169 -6.39 -1.23 7.20
N ASN A 170 -6.18 -1.91 8.32
CA ASN A 170 -5.24 -3.02 8.47
C ASN A 170 -3.75 -2.63 8.31
N ALA A 171 -3.40 -1.37 8.40
CA ALA A 171 -2.00 -0.93 8.39
C ALA A 171 -1.34 -1.06 9.77
N ASN A 172 -0.01 -0.95 9.81
CA ASN A 172 0.71 -0.72 11.06
C ASN A 172 0.34 0.66 11.64
N VAL A 173 0.48 1.73 10.85
CA VAL A 173 -0.03 3.08 11.07
C VAL A 173 -0.65 3.55 9.77
N GLY A 174 -1.90 4.03 9.77
CA GLY A 174 -2.59 4.40 8.53
C GLY A 174 -1.96 5.60 7.84
N ILE A 175 -1.78 6.71 8.57
CA ILE A 175 -1.20 7.94 8.06
C ILE A 175 -0.17 8.46 9.08
N TRP A 176 1.00 8.83 8.59
CA TRP A 176 2.05 9.46 9.37
C TRP A 176 2.37 10.84 8.77
N VAL A 177 2.15 11.89 9.54
CA VAL A 177 2.47 13.26 9.14
C VAL A 177 3.71 13.72 9.91
N ASP A 178 4.79 13.96 9.19
CA ASP A 178 6.07 14.36 9.79
C ASP A 178 6.21 15.88 9.85
N SER A 179 6.07 16.54 8.70
CA SER A 179 6.28 17.99 8.65
C SER A 179 5.50 18.62 7.47
N LEU A 180 5.34 19.94 7.61
CA LEU A 180 4.76 20.79 6.59
C LEU A 180 5.80 21.13 5.51
N GLY A 181 5.42 21.05 4.25
CA GLY A 181 6.25 21.50 3.11
C GLY A 181 6.38 23.01 3.06
N GLN A 182 7.47 23.49 2.47
CA GLN A 182 7.71 24.92 2.34
C GLN A 182 6.64 25.60 1.47
N GLY A 183 6.06 26.66 1.97
CA GLY A 183 5.03 27.44 1.27
C GLY A 183 3.63 26.80 1.27
N ALA A 184 3.46 25.67 1.93
CA ALA A 184 2.16 25.05 2.07
C ALA A 184 1.32 25.68 3.18
N GLU A 185 0.01 25.71 3.02
CA GLU A 185 -0.94 26.17 4.02
C GLU A 185 -1.16 25.09 5.11
N TYR A 186 -1.17 23.80 4.69
CA TYR A 186 -1.35 22.65 5.57
C TYR A 186 -0.61 21.42 5.02
N ALA A 187 -0.22 20.49 5.89
CA ALA A 187 0.35 19.23 5.47
C ALA A 187 -0.74 18.23 5.00
N LEU A 188 -1.85 18.18 5.75
CA LEU A 188 -2.97 17.28 5.47
C LEU A 188 -4.30 17.93 5.87
N LYS A 189 -5.29 17.82 4.98
CA LYS A 189 -6.70 18.05 5.28
C LYS A 189 -7.44 16.71 5.20
N LEU A 190 -8.01 16.27 6.33
CA LEU A 190 -8.69 14.99 6.46
C LEU A 190 -10.17 15.19 6.72
N SER A 191 -11.05 14.56 5.92
CA SER A 191 -12.50 14.63 6.09
C SER A 191 -13.18 13.32 5.71
N ASN A 192 -14.31 13.02 6.34
CA ASN A 192 -15.21 11.89 6.02
C ASN A 192 -14.50 10.53 5.87
N THR A 193 -13.38 10.33 6.59
CA THR A 193 -12.47 9.20 6.43
C THR A 193 -12.50 8.30 7.66
N LYS A 194 -12.46 6.99 7.45
CA LYS A 194 -12.33 6.01 8.52
C LYS A 194 -10.93 5.40 8.50
N ILE A 195 -10.27 5.38 9.64
CA ILE A 195 -8.96 4.74 9.85
C ILE A 195 -9.13 3.77 11.01
N TYR A 196 -8.91 2.48 10.77
CA TYR A 196 -9.15 1.45 11.79
C TYR A 196 -8.35 0.17 11.55
N ASN A 197 -8.31 -0.73 12.55
CA ASN A 197 -7.51 -1.95 12.57
C ASN A 197 -6.01 -1.67 12.33
N MET A 198 -5.48 -0.71 13.06
CA MET A 198 -4.05 -0.43 13.09
C MET A 198 -3.37 -1.29 14.16
N SER A 199 -2.09 -1.67 13.97
CA SER A 199 -1.34 -2.47 14.95
C SER A 199 -0.56 -1.63 15.96
N SER A 200 -0.45 -0.31 15.76
CA SER A 200 0.30 0.64 16.61
C SER A 200 -0.61 1.69 17.21
#